data_950688eb493bf925cbb5ae4b451ce4db
#
_entry.id   950688eb493bf925cbb5ae4b451ce4db
#
_cell.length_a   1.000
_cell.length_b   1.000
_cell.length_c   1.000
_cell.angle_alpha   90.00
_cell.angle_beta   90.00
_cell.angle_gamma   90.00
#
_symmetry.space_group_name_H-M   'P 1'
#
loop_
_entity.id
_entity.type
_entity.pdbx_description
1 polymer ?
#
loop_
_entity_poly.entity_id
_entity_poly.type
_entity_poly.pdbx_seq_one_letter_code
_entity_poly.pdbx_strand_id
1 'polypeptide(L)'
;PVDYPIFFSELSMVPDDIVPLKKSFYESPTSEGMDKRWSEWLIKWKLLSDSSTNVNTTAPHSCKELSKQMRLVNPKYSLREWFVMPAYQQATERNYSLVRELQDIITQPYAEQSKDVKEKYYRLKPSELFDIGGLSQYSCSS
;
A
#
# COMPACT_ATOMS: atom_id res chain seq x y z
N PRO A 1 5.60 -10.24 8.70
CA PRO A 1 5.93 -9.17 7.74
C PRO A 1 4.67 -8.42 7.30
N VAL A 2 4.81 -7.13 6.97
CA VAL A 2 3.72 -6.23 6.59
C VAL A 2 4.03 -5.64 5.21
N ASP A 3 3.04 -5.59 4.33
CA ASP A 3 3.11 -4.88 3.05
C ASP A 3 2.83 -3.39 3.29
N TYR A 4 3.88 -2.57 3.28
CA TYR A 4 3.79 -1.15 3.61
C TYR A 4 2.82 -0.35 2.71
N PRO A 5 2.85 -0.47 1.36
CA PRO A 5 1.89 0.23 0.52
C PRO A 5 0.43 -0.05 0.86
N ILE A 6 0.08 -1.31 1.08
CA ILE A 6 -1.29 -1.68 1.48
C ILE A 6 -1.58 -1.15 2.89
N PHE A 7 -0.64 -1.33 3.83
CA PHE A 7 -0.82 -0.87 5.21
C PHE A 7 -1.12 0.63 5.28
N PHE A 8 -0.29 1.45 4.66
CA PHE A 8 -0.48 2.91 4.70
C PHE A 8 -1.69 3.37 3.89
N SER A 9 -2.03 2.68 2.81
CA SER A 9 -3.27 2.95 2.06
C SER A 9 -4.51 2.68 2.92
N GLU A 10 -4.58 1.53 3.62
CA GLU A 10 -5.69 1.22 4.53
C GLU A 10 -5.70 2.14 5.78
N LEU A 11 -4.53 2.46 6.34
CA LEU A 11 -4.41 3.41 7.45
C LEU A 11 -4.89 4.81 7.07
N SER A 12 -4.69 5.22 5.81
CA SER A 12 -5.15 6.51 5.29
C SER A 12 -6.68 6.66 5.28
N MET A 13 -7.42 5.56 5.42
CA MET A 13 -8.87 5.59 5.61
C MET A 13 -9.28 5.92 7.04
N VAL A 14 -8.32 6.04 7.97
CA VAL A 14 -8.51 6.27 9.41
C VAL A 14 -9.49 5.24 10.00
N PRO A 15 -9.18 3.94 9.91
CA PRO A 15 -10.10 2.88 10.30
C PRO A 15 -10.38 2.90 11.81
N ASP A 16 -11.57 2.45 12.21
CA ASP A 16 -11.95 2.40 13.62
C ASP A 16 -11.30 1.24 14.38
N ASP A 17 -11.00 0.18 13.67
CA ASP A 17 -10.33 -1.01 14.19
C ASP A 17 -9.21 -1.49 13.25
N ILE A 18 -8.53 -2.56 13.64
CA ILE A 18 -7.39 -3.13 12.89
C ILE A 18 -7.80 -4.02 11.71
N VAL A 19 -9.08 -4.33 11.54
CA VAL A 19 -9.55 -5.29 10.52
C VAL A 19 -9.12 -4.87 9.11
N PRO A 20 -9.28 -3.60 8.68
CA PRO A 20 -8.80 -3.17 7.37
C PRO A 20 -7.28 -3.33 7.19
N LEU A 21 -6.49 -3.10 8.25
CA LEU A 21 -5.03 -3.20 8.22
C LEU A 21 -4.55 -4.65 8.05
N LYS A 22 -5.33 -5.64 8.48
CA LYS A 22 -4.99 -7.06 8.34
C LYS A 22 -4.78 -7.51 6.89
N LYS A 23 -5.34 -6.82 5.92
CA LYS A 23 -5.10 -7.07 4.49
C LYS A 23 -3.63 -6.90 4.08
N SER A 24 -2.86 -6.15 4.85
CA SER A 24 -1.44 -5.90 4.61
C SER A 24 -0.51 -6.92 5.24
N PHE A 25 -1.01 -7.83 6.06
CA PHE A 25 -0.19 -8.82 6.75
C PHE A 25 -0.04 -10.08 5.91
N TYR A 26 1.20 -10.54 5.73
CA TYR A 26 1.49 -11.81 5.05
C TYR A 26 1.10 -13.03 5.88
N GLU A 27 1.16 -12.87 7.20
CA GLU A 27 0.72 -13.88 8.16
C GLU A 27 -0.36 -13.25 9.03
N SER A 28 -1.50 -13.90 9.16
CA SER A 28 -2.48 -13.47 10.13
C SER A 28 -1.82 -13.49 11.51
N PRO A 29 -1.91 -12.40 12.27
CA PRO A 29 -1.49 -12.43 13.65
C PRO A 29 -2.35 -13.49 14.36
N THR A 30 -1.75 -14.67 14.58
CA THR A 30 -2.46 -15.85 15.12
C THR A 30 -2.61 -15.81 16.63
N SER A 31 -2.05 -14.79 17.30
CA SER A 31 -2.15 -14.64 18.75
C SER A 31 -3.04 -13.45 19.13
N GLU A 32 -3.99 -13.67 20.04
CA GLU A 32 -4.82 -12.60 20.64
C GLU A 32 -3.97 -11.43 21.17
N GLY A 33 -2.76 -11.71 21.64
CA GLY A 33 -1.83 -10.69 22.11
C GLY A 33 -1.35 -9.74 21.02
N MET A 34 -1.23 -10.19 19.77
CA MET A 34 -0.81 -9.35 18.63
C MET A 34 -1.93 -8.40 18.20
N ASP A 35 -3.15 -8.90 18.10
CA ASP A 35 -4.33 -8.08 17.77
C ASP A 35 -4.53 -6.97 18.82
N LYS A 36 -4.36 -7.28 20.10
CA LYS A 36 -4.42 -6.29 21.17
C LYS A 36 -3.35 -5.21 21.02
N ARG A 37 -2.09 -5.59 20.76
CA ARG A 37 -0.99 -4.64 20.57
C ARG A 37 -1.23 -3.71 19.36
N TRP A 38 -1.74 -4.24 18.25
CA TRP A 38 -2.08 -3.44 17.09
C TRP A 38 -3.26 -2.50 17.35
N SER A 39 -4.28 -2.96 18.09
CA SER A 39 -5.42 -2.11 18.49
C SER A 39 -4.98 -0.97 19.42
N GLU A 40 -4.13 -1.26 20.40
CA GLU A 40 -3.56 -0.24 21.29
C GLU A 40 -2.70 0.76 20.52
N TRP A 41 -1.92 0.29 19.55
CA TRP A 41 -1.14 1.14 18.68
C TRP A 41 -2.03 2.07 17.83
N LEU A 42 -3.10 1.54 17.23
CA LEU A 42 -4.02 2.33 16.41
C LEU A 42 -4.71 3.43 17.22
N ILE A 43 -5.13 3.13 18.46
CA ILE A 43 -5.70 4.11 19.37
C ILE A 43 -4.69 5.22 19.67
N LYS A 44 -3.45 4.87 20.02
CA LYS A 44 -2.38 5.84 20.28
C LYS A 44 -2.08 6.70 19.05
N TRP A 45 -2.01 6.07 17.88
CA TRP A 45 -1.78 6.78 16.63
C TRP A 45 -2.87 7.80 16.36
N LYS A 46 -4.16 7.46 16.53
CA LYS A 46 -5.28 8.39 16.39
C LYS A 46 -5.16 9.57 17.36
N LEU A 47 -4.91 9.30 18.64
CA LEU A 47 -4.75 10.35 19.65
C LEU A 47 -3.62 11.32 19.33
N LEU A 48 -2.49 10.82 18.86
CA LEU A 48 -1.34 11.65 18.46
C LEU A 48 -1.67 12.46 17.20
N SER A 49 -2.37 11.86 16.24
CA SER A 49 -2.77 12.57 15.02
C SER A 49 -3.75 13.72 15.31
N ASP A 50 -4.68 13.53 16.23
CA ASP A 50 -5.59 14.59 16.67
C ASP A 50 -4.86 15.70 17.45
N SER A 51 -3.84 15.33 18.23
CA SER A 51 -3.09 16.29 19.05
C SER A 51 -2.09 17.12 18.25
N SER A 52 -1.54 16.58 17.16
CA SER A 52 -0.50 17.24 16.36
C SER A 52 -1.01 18.40 15.50
N THR A 53 -2.31 18.57 15.40
CA THR A 53 -2.93 19.60 14.56
C THR A 53 -3.16 20.94 15.28
N ASN A 54 -2.72 21.06 16.54
CA ASN A 54 -3.05 22.19 17.43
C ASN A 54 -2.08 23.37 17.43
N VAL A 55 -1.24 23.59 16.40
CA VAL A 55 -0.33 24.73 16.49
C VAL A 55 -0.90 26.03 15.93
N ASN A 56 -1.89 26.03 15.02
CA ASN A 56 -2.46 27.29 14.49
C ASN A 56 -3.89 27.22 13.90
N THR A 57 -4.69 26.21 14.18
CA THR A 57 -6.08 26.19 13.69
C THR A 57 -7.08 25.81 14.79
N THR A 58 -8.05 26.67 14.99
CA THR A 58 -9.10 26.62 16.02
C THR A 58 -10.19 25.57 15.76
N ALA A 59 -9.98 24.62 14.86
CA ALA A 59 -10.95 23.56 14.60
C ALA A 59 -10.30 22.19 14.73
N PRO A 60 -10.94 21.22 15.42
CA PRO A 60 -10.48 19.84 15.41
C PRO A 60 -10.49 19.33 13.97
N HIS A 61 -9.34 18.85 13.48
CA HIS A 61 -9.30 18.20 12.17
C HIS A 61 -10.19 16.96 12.22
N SER A 62 -11.25 16.99 11.47
CA SER A 62 -12.12 15.84 11.30
C SER A 62 -11.28 14.66 10.77
N CYS A 63 -11.59 13.44 11.21
CA CYS A 63 -11.00 12.21 10.63
C CYS A 63 -11.06 12.20 9.11
N LYS A 64 -12.02 12.89 8.51
CA LYS A 64 -12.14 13.07 7.06
C LYS A 64 -11.01 13.90 6.47
N GLU A 65 -10.59 14.97 7.15
CA GLU A 65 -9.49 15.82 6.65
C GLU A 65 -8.14 15.09 6.79
N LEU A 66 -7.91 14.41 7.92
CA LEU A 66 -6.73 13.56 8.09
C LEU A 66 -6.67 12.48 7.01
N SER A 67 -7.78 11.77 6.77
CA SER A 67 -7.87 10.78 5.70
C SER A 67 -7.53 11.36 4.33
N LYS A 68 -8.07 12.53 4.01
CA LYS A 68 -7.79 13.22 2.75
C LYS A 68 -6.30 13.55 2.59
N GLN A 69 -5.68 14.11 3.62
CA GLN A 69 -4.26 14.47 3.60
C GLN A 69 -3.38 13.23 3.47
N MET A 70 -3.66 12.18 4.23
CA MET A 70 -2.90 10.93 4.16
C MET A 70 -3.00 10.27 2.78
N ARG A 71 -4.17 10.29 2.16
CA ARG A 71 -4.38 9.72 0.82
C ARG A 71 -3.65 10.48 -0.28
N LEU A 72 -3.29 11.74 -0.06
CA LEU A 72 -2.48 12.52 -1.02
C LEU A 72 -1.00 12.15 -0.99
N VAL A 73 -0.52 11.53 0.08
CA VAL A 73 0.90 11.16 0.26
C VAL A 73 1.15 9.65 0.28
N ASN A 74 0.12 8.85 0.47
CA ASN A 74 0.20 7.39 0.46
C ASN A 74 -0.45 6.84 -0.81
N PRO A 75 0.34 6.51 -1.85
CA PRO A 75 -0.21 5.98 -3.07
C PRO A 75 -0.81 4.59 -2.84
N LYS A 76 -1.97 4.35 -3.43
CA LYS A 76 -2.61 3.04 -3.42
C LYS A 76 -1.92 2.05 -4.35
N TYR A 77 -1.46 2.56 -5.49
CA TYR A 77 -0.76 1.78 -6.50
C TYR A 77 0.69 2.24 -6.60
N SER A 78 1.61 1.31 -6.49
CA SER A 78 3.04 1.54 -6.63
C SER A 78 3.66 0.48 -7.53
N LEU A 79 4.71 0.86 -8.24
CA LEU A 79 5.49 -0.11 -9.00
C LEU A 79 6.24 -1.01 -8.03
N ARG A 80 5.77 -2.23 -7.92
CA ARG A 80 6.43 -3.28 -7.16
C ARG A 80 7.25 -4.14 -8.10
N GLU A 81 8.39 -4.58 -7.63
CA GLU A 81 9.31 -5.38 -8.42
C GLU A 81 8.62 -6.57 -9.12
N TRP A 82 7.78 -7.30 -8.39
CA TRP A 82 7.09 -8.45 -8.94
C TRP A 82 5.98 -8.13 -9.96
N PHE A 83 5.59 -6.87 -10.13
CA PHE A 83 4.79 -6.39 -11.26
C PHE A 83 5.66 -6.01 -12.45
N VAL A 84 6.82 -5.42 -12.19
CA VAL A 84 7.70 -4.91 -13.23
C VAL A 84 8.44 -6.05 -13.96
N MET A 85 8.80 -7.12 -13.25
CA MET A 85 9.49 -8.26 -13.82
C MET A 85 8.78 -8.90 -15.02
N PRO A 86 7.48 -9.27 -14.92
CA PRO A 86 6.76 -9.81 -16.08
C PRO A 86 6.65 -8.80 -17.23
N ALA A 87 6.50 -7.50 -16.90
CA ALA A 87 6.44 -6.45 -17.91
C ALA A 87 7.76 -6.33 -18.69
N TYR A 88 8.87 -6.41 -17.97
CA TYR A 88 10.19 -6.41 -18.58
C TYR A 88 10.41 -7.63 -19.48
N GLN A 89 10.06 -8.82 -19.01
CA GLN A 89 10.16 -10.06 -19.79
C GLN A 89 9.36 -9.98 -21.09
N GLN A 90 8.09 -9.53 -21.03
CA GLN A 90 7.28 -9.35 -22.23
C GLN A 90 7.86 -8.28 -23.18
N ALA A 91 8.45 -7.22 -22.63
CA ALA A 91 9.07 -6.18 -23.46
C ALA A 91 10.29 -6.69 -24.24
N THR A 92 11.04 -7.66 -23.71
CA THR A 92 12.14 -8.31 -24.47
C THR A 92 11.63 -9.08 -25.70
N GLU A 93 10.39 -9.56 -25.63
CA GLU A 93 9.66 -10.20 -26.73
C GLU A 93 8.91 -9.18 -27.62
N ARG A 94 9.17 -7.89 -27.46
CA ARG A 94 8.49 -6.76 -28.14
C ARG A 94 7.00 -6.64 -27.83
N ASN A 95 6.52 -7.26 -26.76
CA ASN A 95 5.18 -7.08 -26.25
C ASN A 95 5.17 -6.06 -25.11
N TYR A 96 4.70 -4.84 -25.40
CA TYR A 96 4.68 -3.72 -24.45
C TYR A 96 3.33 -3.52 -23.77
N SER A 97 2.39 -4.46 -23.89
CA SER A 97 1.04 -4.34 -23.35
C SER A 97 1.05 -4.11 -21.83
N LEU A 98 1.84 -4.93 -21.11
CA LEU A 98 1.91 -4.86 -19.66
C LEU A 98 2.67 -3.60 -19.17
N VAL A 99 3.66 -3.12 -19.94
CA VAL A 99 4.34 -1.85 -19.67
C VAL A 99 3.35 -0.69 -19.74
N ARG A 100 2.51 -0.65 -20.77
CA ARG A 100 1.48 0.39 -20.93
C ARG A 100 0.43 0.33 -19.83
N GLU A 101 -0.04 -0.87 -19.50
CA GLU A 101 -0.98 -1.08 -18.41
C GLU A 101 -0.43 -0.56 -17.07
N LEU A 102 0.81 -0.88 -16.73
CA LEU A 102 1.47 -0.37 -15.52
C LEU A 102 1.64 1.15 -15.57
N GLN A 103 2.00 1.70 -16.73
CA GLN A 103 2.13 3.15 -16.91
C GLN A 103 0.79 3.86 -16.66
N ASP A 104 -0.30 3.35 -17.20
CA ASP A 104 -1.63 3.92 -17.00
C ASP A 104 -2.03 3.92 -15.52
N ILE A 105 -1.73 2.82 -14.81
CA ILE A 105 -2.02 2.68 -13.37
C ILE A 105 -1.25 3.70 -12.54
N ILE A 106 0.06 3.86 -12.79
CA ILE A 106 0.90 4.74 -11.99
C ILE A 106 0.76 6.23 -12.32
N THR A 107 0.10 6.59 -13.42
CA THR A 107 -0.24 8.00 -13.69
C THR A 107 -1.28 8.54 -12.72
N GLN A 108 -2.07 7.67 -12.10
CA GLN A 108 -3.07 8.03 -11.10
C GLN A 108 -2.95 7.16 -9.82
N PRO A 109 -1.80 7.18 -9.14
CA PRO A 109 -1.47 6.21 -8.10
C PRO A 109 -2.32 6.34 -6.83
N TYR A 110 -2.95 7.51 -6.64
CA TYR A 110 -3.79 7.83 -5.48
C TYR A 110 -5.28 7.62 -5.73
N ALA A 111 -5.68 7.45 -6.99
CA ALA A 111 -7.08 7.31 -7.36
C ALA A 111 -7.60 5.89 -7.14
N GLU A 112 -8.90 5.79 -6.85
CA GLU A 112 -9.61 4.53 -6.98
C GLU A 112 -9.71 4.17 -8.47
N GLN A 113 -9.28 2.97 -8.81
CA GLN A 113 -9.32 2.48 -10.18
C GLN A 113 -10.34 1.33 -10.32
N SER A 114 -10.44 0.76 -11.51
CA SER A 114 -11.40 -0.32 -11.79
C SER A 114 -11.21 -1.51 -10.85
N LYS A 115 -12.26 -2.32 -10.72
CA LYS A 115 -12.22 -3.54 -9.91
C LYS A 115 -11.11 -4.49 -10.36
N ASP A 116 -10.93 -4.65 -11.67
CA ASP A 116 -9.92 -5.54 -12.24
C ASP A 116 -8.50 -5.08 -11.89
N VAL A 117 -8.24 -3.77 -11.99
CA VAL A 117 -6.96 -3.17 -11.59
C VAL A 117 -6.71 -3.38 -10.11
N LYS A 118 -7.74 -3.17 -9.28
CA LYS A 118 -7.63 -3.38 -7.84
C LYS A 118 -7.31 -4.84 -7.50
N GLU A 119 -8.01 -5.80 -8.07
CA GLU A 119 -7.78 -7.23 -7.84
C GLU A 119 -6.37 -7.66 -8.30
N LYS A 120 -5.89 -7.11 -9.40
CA LYS A 120 -4.59 -7.46 -9.98
C LYS A 120 -3.42 -6.82 -9.25
N TYR A 121 -3.52 -5.55 -8.84
CA TYR A 121 -2.40 -4.74 -8.38
C TYR A 121 -2.46 -4.31 -6.91
N TYR A 122 -3.63 -4.35 -6.27
CA TYR A 122 -3.78 -4.04 -4.86
C TYR A 122 -3.90 -5.31 -4.02
N ARG A 123 -2.82 -6.07 -3.96
CA ARG A 123 -2.74 -7.35 -3.25
C ARG A 123 -1.34 -7.60 -2.72
N LEU A 124 -1.22 -8.52 -1.78
CA LEU A 124 0.05 -8.99 -1.26
C LEU A 124 0.89 -9.65 -2.37
N LYS A 125 2.22 -9.59 -2.23
CA LYS A 125 3.13 -10.37 -3.07
C LYS A 125 2.83 -11.86 -2.84
N PRO A 126 2.58 -12.64 -3.91
CA PRO A 126 2.39 -14.07 -3.77
C PRO A 126 3.63 -14.75 -3.17
N SER A 127 3.41 -15.75 -2.32
CA SER A 127 4.50 -16.47 -1.63
C SER A 127 5.49 -17.12 -2.59
N GLU A 128 5.00 -17.59 -3.72
CA GLU A 128 5.77 -18.25 -4.76
C GLU A 128 6.83 -17.32 -5.39
N LEU A 129 6.63 -16.02 -5.23
CA LEU A 129 7.54 -15.01 -5.79
C LEU A 129 8.59 -14.53 -4.78
N PHE A 130 8.55 -14.96 -3.50
CA PHE A 130 9.51 -14.46 -2.51
C PHE A 130 10.95 -14.84 -2.82
N ASP A 131 11.15 -16.06 -3.31
CA ASP A 131 12.47 -16.61 -3.63
C ASP A 131 12.92 -16.34 -5.07
N ILE A 132 12.06 -15.69 -5.87
CA ILE A 132 12.43 -15.31 -7.22
C ILE A 132 13.29 -14.05 -7.14
N GLY A 133 14.50 -14.14 -7.73
CA GLY A 133 15.40 -13.00 -7.81
C GLY A 133 14.75 -11.82 -8.51
N GLY A 134 15.00 -10.63 -7.97
CA GLY A 134 14.36 -9.41 -8.41
C GLY A 134 15.04 -8.75 -9.61
N LEU A 135 14.68 -7.48 -9.85
CA LEU A 135 15.25 -6.64 -10.92
C LEU A 135 16.78 -6.52 -10.85
N SER A 136 17.38 -6.77 -9.69
CA SER A 136 18.84 -6.81 -9.53
C SER A 136 19.55 -7.82 -10.45
N GLN A 137 18.83 -8.87 -10.87
CA GLN A 137 19.37 -9.83 -11.85
C GLN A 137 19.41 -9.26 -13.29
N TYR A 138 18.67 -8.19 -13.54
CA TYR A 138 18.59 -7.53 -14.84
C TYR A 138 19.30 -6.16 -14.84
N SER A 139 19.87 -5.75 -13.71
CA SER A 139 20.63 -4.52 -13.68
C SER A 139 21.88 -4.70 -14.52
N CYS A 140 21.96 -3.98 -15.62
CA CYS A 140 23.18 -3.84 -16.40
C CYS A 140 24.22 -3.11 -15.57
N SER A 141 24.93 -3.83 -14.71
CA SER A 141 26.23 -3.40 -14.25
C SER A 141 27.23 -3.81 -15.32
N SER A 142 27.38 -3.02 -16.34
CA SER A 142 28.55 -3.02 -17.21
C SER A 142 29.60 -2.08 -16.63
#